data_f582f575f8519067fc7828e87750af56
#
_entry.id   f582f575f8519067fc7828e87750af56
#
_cell.length_a   1.000
_cell.length_b   1.000
_cell.length_c   1.000
_cell.angle_alpha   90.00
_cell.angle_beta   90.00
_cell.angle_gamma   90.00
#
_symmetry.space_group_name_H-M   'P 1'
#
loop_
_entity.id
_entity.type
_entity.pdbx_description
1 polymer ?
#
loop_
_entity_poly.entity_id
_entity_poly.type
_entity_poly.pdbx_seq_one_letter_code
_entity_poly.pdbx_strand_id
1 'polypeptide(L)'
;MKMSDGVEWGIHCASVLSQLDPDATLPGKALAEFHGVSESYLLKHLKSLTAAGLFESVPGPHGGYRLARTPEKITLLDIVLAVEGPEPAFRCSEIRQRGPATMPAKSYRTPCGINSAMLRAERAWRAELKAATLADMIKEYACIVEARAQTITAEWVKQNQRPAASA
;
A
#
# COMPACT_ATOMS: atom_id res chain seq x y z
N MET A 1 -5.67 -8.91 12.94
CA MET A 1 -4.77 -8.92 11.78
C MET A 1 -3.79 -7.77 11.96
N LYS A 2 -2.49 -8.00 11.88
CA LYS A 2 -1.48 -6.95 11.99
C LYS A 2 -0.88 -6.75 10.58
N MET A 3 -1.04 -5.56 10.03
CA MET A 3 -0.33 -5.13 8.82
C MET A 3 1.05 -4.61 9.20
N SER A 4 2.02 -4.72 8.30
CA SER A 4 3.35 -4.16 8.50
C SER A 4 3.32 -2.62 8.36
N ASP A 5 4.31 -1.97 8.94
CA ASP A 5 4.50 -0.51 8.81
C ASP A 5 4.66 -0.08 7.34
N GLY A 6 5.04 -1.02 6.48
CA GLY A 6 5.17 -0.79 5.03
C GLY A 6 3.87 -0.41 4.33
N VAL A 7 2.71 -0.82 4.87
CA VAL A 7 1.40 -0.40 4.32
C VAL A 7 1.17 1.08 4.60
N GLU A 8 1.39 1.52 5.84
CA GLU A 8 1.29 2.92 6.23
C GLU A 8 2.24 3.80 5.40
N TRP A 9 3.51 3.38 5.30
CA TRP A 9 4.51 4.11 4.52
C TRP A 9 4.18 4.15 3.04
N GLY A 10 3.63 3.06 2.48
CA GLY A 10 3.19 2.99 1.09
C GLY A 10 2.08 3.98 0.77
N ILE A 11 1.07 4.09 1.66
CA ILE A 11 -0.04 5.03 1.50
C ILE A 11 0.46 6.47 1.62
N HIS A 12 1.28 6.78 2.62
CA HIS A 12 1.84 8.11 2.81
C HIS A 12 2.75 8.54 1.65
N CYS A 13 3.62 7.64 1.17
CA CYS A 13 4.43 7.91 -0.02
C CYS A 13 3.56 8.15 -1.26
N ALA A 14 2.49 7.36 -1.46
CA ALA A 14 1.57 7.57 -2.58
C ALA A 14 0.89 8.93 -2.52
N SER A 15 0.48 9.37 -1.32
CA SER A 15 -0.11 10.69 -1.09
C SER A 15 0.86 11.83 -1.40
N VAL A 16 2.13 11.71 -1.03
CA VAL A 16 3.17 12.70 -1.36
C VAL A 16 3.44 12.72 -2.86
N LEU A 17 3.59 11.55 -3.49
CA LEU A 17 3.84 11.42 -4.93
C LEU A 17 2.67 11.94 -5.79
N SER A 18 1.46 11.97 -5.26
CA SER A 18 0.29 12.54 -5.98
C SER A 18 0.36 14.06 -6.15
N GLN A 19 1.25 14.74 -5.43
CA GLN A 19 1.42 16.20 -5.47
C GLN A 19 2.54 16.64 -6.42
N LEU A 20 3.19 15.71 -7.11
CA LEU A 20 4.26 16.02 -8.06
C LEU A 20 3.73 16.79 -9.26
N ASP A 21 4.55 17.69 -9.79
CA ASP A 21 4.33 18.25 -11.12
C ASP A 21 4.34 17.12 -12.19
N PRO A 22 3.72 17.33 -13.34
CA PRO A 22 3.73 16.35 -14.42
C PRO A 22 5.15 15.88 -14.75
N ASP A 23 5.32 14.56 -14.84
CA ASP A 23 6.58 13.87 -15.13
C ASP A 23 7.73 14.06 -14.14
N ALA A 24 7.51 14.82 -13.06
CA ALA A 24 8.47 14.92 -11.98
C ALA A 24 8.59 13.63 -11.16
N THR A 25 9.70 13.49 -10.46
CA THR A 25 9.97 12.36 -9.57
C THR A 25 10.46 12.82 -8.21
N LEU A 26 10.32 11.98 -7.18
CA LEU A 26 10.98 12.17 -5.88
C LEU A 26 11.97 11.03 -5.61
N PRO A 27 13.20 11.34 -5.18
CA PRO A 27 14.15 10.32 -4.74
C PRO A 27 13.60 9.52 -3.55
N GLY A 28 13.90 8.22 -3.50
CA GLY A 28 13.54 7.38 -2.36
C GLY A 28 14.14 7.87 -1.04
N LYS A 29 15.35 8.45 -1.10
CA LYS A 29 15.97 9.10 0.06
C LYS A 29 15.15 10.29 0.56
N ALA A 30 14.67 11.15 -0.33
CA ALA A 30 13.84 12.29 0.05
C ALA A 30 12.52 11.84 0.69
N LEU A 31 11.86 10.80 0.15
CA LEU A 31 10.66 10.21 0.76
C LEU A 31 10.94 9.66 2.17
N ALA A 32 12.09 9.00 2.37
CA ALA A 32 12.49 8.48 3.68
C ALA A 32 12.74 9.61 4.68
N GLU A 33 13.43 10.67 4.27
CA GLU A 33 13.68 11.86 5.09
C GLU A 33 12.39 12.59 5.45
N PHE A 34 11.47 12.74 4.51
CA PHE A 34 10.16 13.38 4.74
C PHE A 34 9.33 12.67 5.82
N HIS A 35 9.33 11.34 5.80
CA HIS A 35 8.58 10.53 6.76
C HIS A 35 9.39 10.14 8.00
N GLY A 36 10.66 10.48 8.08
CA GLY A 36 11.54 10.12 9.21
C GLY A 36 11.75 8.62 9.36
N VAL A 37 11.79 7.87 8.26
CA VAL A 37 11.91 6.41 8.25
C VAL A 37 13.23 5.94 7.65
N SER A 38 13.62 4.69 7.91
CA SER A 38 14.82 4.09 7.32
C SER A 38 14.70 3.99 5.80
N GLU A 39 15.63 4.61 5.07
CA GLU A 39 15.69 4.57 3.61
C GLU A 39 15.76 3.14 3.07
N SER A 40 16.65 2.32 3.60
CA SER A 40 16.85 0.94 3.14
C SER A 40 15.60 0.09 3.30
N TYR A 41 14.85 0.30 4.37
CA TYR A 41 13.61 -0.41 4.63
C TYR A 41 12.46 0.13 3.78
N LEU A 42 12.35 1.45 3.61
CA LEU A 42 11.37 2.07 2.72
C LEU A 42 11.57 1.61 1.26
N LEU A 43 12.81 1.57 0.77
CA LEU A 43 13.12 1.15 -0.60
C LEU A 43 12.62 -0.27 -0.92
N LYS A 44 12.56 -1.17 0.06
CA LYS A 44 11.97 -2.50 -0.11
C LYS A 44 10.48 -2.39 -0.50
N HIS A 45 9.74 -1.54 0.19
CA HIS A 45 8.30 -1.35 -0.06
C HIS A 45 8.05 -0.58 -1.36
N LEU A 46 8.88 0.44 -1.65
CA LEU A 46 8.80 1.16 -2.93
C LEU A 46 9.04 0.22 -4.13
N LYS A 47 9.96 -0.75 -4.01
CA LYS A 47 10.16 -1.79 -5.02
C LYS A 47 8.93 -2.69 -5.19
N SER A 48 8.28 -3.09 -4.10
CA SER A 48 7.03 -3.88 -4.15
C SER A 48 5.91 -3.11 -4.84
N LEU A 49 5.74 -1.83 -4.51
CA LEU A 49 4.74 -0.95 -5.12
C LEU A 49 5.02 -0.72 -6.62
N THR A 50 6.30 -0.62 -7.01
CA THR A 50 6.72 -0.53 -8.41
C THR A 50 6.44 -1.84 -9.15
N ALA A 51 6.76 -2.99 -8.57
CA ALA A 51 6.48 -4.29 -9.16
C ALA A 51 4.98 -4.53 -9.36
N ALA A 52 4.12 -3.98 -8.49
CA ALA A 52 2.67 -4.01 -8.62
C ALA A 52 2.12 -2.98 -9.65
N GLY A 53 2.97 -2.15 -10.26
CA GLY A 53 2.57 -1.12 -11.23
C GLY A 53 1.76 0.01 -10.61
N LEU A 54 1.96 0.29 -9.33
CA LEU A 54 1.37 1.44 -8.63
C LEU A 54 2.30 2.64 -8.68
N PHE A 55 3.61 2.39 -8.59
CA PHE A 55 4.65 3.38 -8.73
C PHE A 55 5.49 3.09 -9.98
N GLU A 56 6.11 4.12 -10.51
CA GLU A 56 7.14 4.05 -11.53
C GLU A 56 8.46 4.49 -10.93
N SER A 57 9.52 3.73 -11.20
CA SER A 57 10.88 4.07 -10.81
C SER A 57 11.63 4.55 -12.05
N VAL A 58 12.05 5.80 -12.04
CA VAL A 58 12.84 6.41 -13.12
C VAL A 58 14.32 6.34 -12.73
N PRO A 59 15.20 5.72 -13.54
CA PRO A 59 16.62 5.62 -13.23
C PRO A 59 17.37 6.93 -13.51
N GLY A 60 18.62 7.01 -12.98
CA GLY A 60 19.55 8.07 -13.29
C GLY A 60 19.63 9.18 -12.24
N PRO A 61 20.48 10.21 -12.46
CA PRO A 61 20.75 11.27 -11.48
C PRO A 61 19.55 12.16 -11.20
N HIS A 62 18.64 12.28 -12.16
CA HIS A 62 17.33 12.96 -12.01
C HIS A 62 16.18 11.97 -11.74
N GLY A 63 16.50 10.70 -11.51
CA GLY A 63 15.54 9.65 -11.24
C GLY A 63 14.93 9.71 -9.85
N GLY A 64 13.94 8.85 -9.65
CA GLY A 64 13.19 8.74 -8.41
C GLY A 64 11.91 7.94 -8.64
N TYR A 65 10.90 8.20 -7.82
CA TYR A 65 9.61 7.55 -7.88
C TYR A 65 8.52 8.55 -8.23
N ARG A 66 7.51 8.09 -8.97
CA ARG A 66 6.24 8.78 -9.23
C ARG A 66 5.10 7.78 -9.26
N LEU A 67 3.87 8.24 -9.23
CA LEU A 67 2.72 7.35 -9.43
C LEU A 67 2.68 6.86 -10.89
N ALA A 68 2.45 5.55 -11.08
CA ALA A 68 2.25 4.95 -12.40
C ALA A 68 0.80 5.08 -12.89
N ARG A 69 -0.12 5.42 -11.99
CA ARG A 69 -1.56 5.58 -12.25
C ARG A 69 -2.06 6.82 -11.53
N THR A 70 -3.17 7.39 -12.01
CA THR A 70 -3.82 8.49 -11.28
C THR A 70 -4.37 8.03 -9.94
N PRO A 71 -4.46 8.90 -8.91
CA PRO A 71 -4.94 8.53 -7.57
C PRO A 71 -6.32 7.87 -7.55
N GLU A 72 -7.20 8.20 -8.49
CA GLU A 72 -8.54 7.60 -8.63
C GLU A 72 -8.49 6.12 -9.06
N LYS A 73 -7.36 5.69 -9.65
CA LYS A 73 -7.13 4.32 -10.14
C LYS A 73 -6.25 3.49 -9.22
N ILE A 74 -5.94 4.00 -8.05
CA ILE A 74 -5.18 3.30 -7.01
C ILE A 74 -6.11 3.13 -5.81
N THR A 75 -6.43 1.89 -5.45
CA THR A 75 -7.22 1.59 -4.24
C THR A 75 -6.30 1.33 -3.06
N LEU A 76 -6.80 1.50 -1.84
CA LEU A 76 -6.05 1.12 -0.64
C LEU A 76 -5.76 -0.38 -0.63
N LEU A 77 -6.64 -1.20 -1.23
CA LEU A 77 -6.39 -2.64 -1.39
C LEU A 77 -5.17 -2.91 -2.28
N ASP A 78 -5.00 -2.17 -3.38
CA ASP A 78 -3.85 -2.34 -4.27
C ASP A 78 -2.53 -2.13 -3.51
N ILE A 79 -2.46 -1.10 -2.67
CA ILE A 79 -1.27 -0.81 -1.85
C ILE A 79 -1.04 -1.93 -0.83
N VAL A 80 -2.10 -2.36 -0.13
CA VAL A 80 -2.00 -3.45 0.85
C VAL A 80 -1.50 -4.73 0.20
N LEU A 81 -2.07 -5.13 -0.94
CA LEU A 81 -1.66 -6.35 -1.64
C LEU A 81 -0.23 -6.27 -2.19
N ALA A 82 0.22 -5.09 -2.62
CA ALA A 82 1.59 -4.89 -3.07
C ALA A 82 2.62 -5.08 -1.95
N VAL A 83 2.27 -4.70 -0.71
CA VAL A 83 3.17 -4.76 0.45
C VAL A 83 3.07 -6.10 1.18
N GLU A 84 1.86 -6.57 1.46
CA GLU A 84 1.61 -7.77 2.28
C GLU A 84 1.49 -9.05 1.45
N GLY A 85 1.24 -8.93 0.15
CA GLY A 85 0.94 -10.05 -0.72
C GLY A 85 -0.55 -10.41 -0.78
N PRO A 86 -0.93 -11.31 -1.70
CA PRO A 86 -2.34 -11.66 -1.96
C PRO A 86 -2.92 -12.67 -0.97
N GLU A 87 -2.09 -13.32 -0.17
CA GLU A 87 -2.50 -14.42 0.69
C GLU A 87 -3.50 -13.98 1.76
N PRO A 88 -4.49 -14.84 2.12
CA PRO A 88 -5.39 -14.56 3.22
C PRO A 88 -4.65 -14.43 4.55
N ALA A 89 -5.10 -13.51 5.41
CA ALA A 89 -4.53 -13.32 6.74
C ALA A 89 -4.76 -14.55 7.65
N PHE A 90 -5.86 -15.27 7.45
CA PHE A 90 -6.15 -16.52 8.16
C PHE A 90 -5.86 -17.73 7.27
N ARG A 91 -5.01 -18.63 7.75
CA ARG A 91 -4.69 -19.90 7.08
C ARG A 91 -5.16 -21.07 7.96
N CYS A 92 -6.16 -21.79 7.49
CA CYS A 92 -6.65 -22.98 8.18
C CYS A 92 -5.64 -24.12 8.02
N SER A 93 -5.14 -24.66 9.13
CA SER A 93 -4.28 -25.87 9.15
C SER A 93 -5.09 -27.15 9.32
N GLU A 94 -6.41 -27.09 9.29
CA GLU A 94 -7.37 -28.20 9.47
C GLU A 94 -7.07 -29.04 10.72
N ILE A 95 -6.93 -28.37 11.87
CA ILE A 95 -6.57 -29.02 13.13
C ILE A 95 -7.54 -30.13 13.56
N ARG A 96 -8.79 -30.15 13.00
CA ARG A 96 -9.77 -31.21 13.24
C ARG A 96 -9.26 -32.59 12.81
N GLN A 97 -8.29 -32.64 11.90
CA GLN A 97 -7.66 -33.88 11.43
C GLN A 97 -6.49 -34.34 12.34
N ARG A 98 -6.28 -33.65 13.46
CA ARG A 98 -5.21 -33.96 14.41
C ARG A 98 -5.79 -34.34 15.76
N GLY A 99 -5.08 -35.17 16.51
CA GLY A 99 -5.44 -35.56 17.86
C GLY A 99 -6.44 -36.71 17.93
N PRO A 100 -6.90 -37.04 19.15
CA PRO A 100 -7.63 -38.29 19.45
C PRO A 100 -9.07 -38.33 18.92
N ALA A 101 -9.67 -37.17 18.57
CA ALA A 101 -11.05 -37.10 18.10
C ALA A 101 -11.14 -37.00 16.55
N THR A 102 -10.11 -37.48 15.85
CA THR A 102 -10.08 -37.46 14.38
C THR A 102 -11.14 -38.38 13.80
N MET A 103 -11.91 -37.84 12.84
CA MET A 103 -12.92 -38.57 12.09
C MET A 103 -12.36 -39.07 10.74
N PRO A 104 -13.03 -40.03 10.06
CA PRO A 104 -12.64 -40.44 8.71
C PRO A 104 -12.58 -39.26 7.74
N ALA A 105 -11.68 -39.32 6.76
CA ALA A 105 -11.44 -38.24 5.77
C ALA A 105 -12.72 -37.73 5.08
N LYS A 106 -13.69 -38.60 4.85
CA LYS A 106 -15.01 -38.22 4.29
C LYS A 106 -15.77 -37.16 5.10
N SER A 107 -15.52 -37.08 6.42
CA SER A 107 -16.15 -36.12 7.32
C SER A 107 -15.61 -34.68 7.15
N TYR A 108 -14.50 -34.51 6.45
CA TYR A 108 -13.84 -33.21 6.23
C TYR A 108 -14.04 -32.66 4.81
N ARG A 109 -14.99 -33.21 4.05
CA ARG A 109 -15.32 -32.70 2.69
C ARG A 109 -15.90 -31.28 2.74
N THR A 110 -16.59 -30.95 3.83
CA THR A 110 -17.08 -29.57 4.06
C THR A 110 -15.99 -28.75 4.75
N PRO A 111 -15.68 -27.55 4.23
CA PRO A 111 -14.72 -26.66 4.85
C PRO A 111 -15.06 -26.39 6.33
N CYS A 112 -14.03 -26.20 7.14
CA CYS A 112 -14.19 -25.82 8.54
C CYS A 112 -15.02 -24.52 8.66
N GLY A 113 -16.05 -24.53 9.52
CA GLY A 113 -16.90 -23.37 9.75
C GLY A 113 -16.11 -22.13 10.19
N ILE A 114 -15.05 -22.30 10.98
CA ILE A 114 -14.14 -21.22 11.37
C ILE A 114 -13.44 -20.66 10.14
N ASN A 115 -12.86 -21.53 9.29
CA ASN A 115 -12.24 -21.08 8.04
C ASN A 115 -13.20 -20.31 7.15
N SER A 116 -14.42 -20.83 6.99
CA SER A 116 -15.45 -20.16 6.19
C SER A 116 -15.84 -18.79 6.76
N ALA A 117 -15.94 -18.67 8.08
CA ALA A 117 -16.22 -17.40 8.75
C ALA A 117 -15.08 -16.40 8.56
N MET A 118 -13.83 -16.82 8.77
CA MET A 118 -12.65 -15.97 8.62
C MET A 118 -12.46 -15.48 7.18
N LEU A 119 -12.70 -16.36 6.19
CA LEU A 119 -12.63 -15.96 4.78
C LEU A 119 -13.79 -15.02 4.37
N ARG A 120 -14.95 -15.10 5.01
CA ARG A 120 -16.02 -14.10 4.79
C ARG A 120 -15.62 -12.75 5.35
N ALA A 121 -15.06 -12.70 6.56
CA ALA A 121 -14.55 -11.46 7.15
C ALA A 121 -13.42 -10.82 6.31
N GLU A 122 -12.50 -11.65 5.81
CA GLU A 122 -11.44 -11.23 4.90
C GLU A 122 -12.01 -10.58 3.62
N ARG A 123 -13.03 -11.20 3.01
CA ARG A 123 -13.68 -10.64 1.81
C ARG A 123 -14.35 -9.29 2.08
N ALA A 124 -15.04 -9.14 3.21
CA ALA A 124 -15.66 -7.87 3.59
C ALA A 124 -14.63 -6.76 3.79
N TRP A 125 -13.54 -7.06 4.50
CA TRP A 125 -12.43 -6.14 4.71
C TRP A 125 -11.76 -5.73 3.38
N ARG A 126 -11.48 -6.70 2.49
CA ARG A 126 -10.90 -6.42 1.17
C ARG A 126 -11.85 -5.61 0.29
N ALA A 127 -13.16 -5.84 0.39
CA ALA A 127 -14.15 -5.07 -0.37
C ALA A 127 -14.15 -3.60 0.05
N GLU A 128 -14.04 -3.32 1.35
CA GLU A 128 -13.96 -1.97 1.88
C GLU A 128 -12.68 -1.25 1.40
N LEU A 129 -11.53 -1.89 1.51
CA LEU A 129 -10.28 -1.32 1.01
C LEU A 129 -10.25 -1.12 -0.51
N LYS A 130 -10.99 -1.94 -1.25
CA LYS A 130 -11.13 -1.81 -2.71
C LYS A 130 -12.05 -0.64 -3.10
N ALA A 131 -13.03 -0.33 -2.27
CA ALA A 131 -13.95 0.78 -2.50
C ALA A 131 -13.31 2.14 -2.23
N ALA A 132 -12.29 2.21 -1.36
CA ALA A 132 -11.58 3.43 -1.02
C ALA A 132 -10.40 3.65 -1.98
N THR A 133 -10.39 4.76 -2.72
CA THR A 133 -9.28 5.15 -3.59
C THR A 133 -8.28 6.05 -2.87
N LEU A 134 -7.07 6.16 -3.41
CA LEU A 134 -6.07 7.12 -2.93
C LEU A 134 -6.61 8.56 -3.04
N ALA A 135 -7.38 8.87 -4.10
CA ALA A 135 -8.00 10.18 -4.27
C ALA A 135 -9.02 10.50 -3.17
N ASP A 136 -9.86 9.52 -2.79
CA ASP A 136 -10.83 9.69 -1.70
C ASP A 136 -10.12 9.97 -0.38
N MET A 137 -9.08 9.19 -0.07
CA MET A 137 -8.28 9.37 1.15
C MET A 137 -7.59 10.75 1.19
N ILE A 138 -7.01 11.21 0.07
CA ILE A 138 -6.38 12.54 -0.02
C ILE A 138 -7.42 13.64 0.22
N LYS A 139 -8.62 13.48 -0.34
CA LYS A 139 -9.72 14.43 -0.15
C LYS A 139 -10.19 14.49 1.30
N GLU A 140 -10.36 13.34 1.94
CA GLU A 140 -10.73 13.26 3.37
C GLU A 140 -9.64 13.90 4.25
N TYR A 141 -8.37 13.60 3.98
CA TYR A 141 -7.23 14.18 4.67
C TYR A 141 -7.22 15.72 4.54
N ALA A 142 -7.47 16.25 3.35
CA ALA A 142 -7.53 17.68 3.11
C ALA A 142 -8.62 18.39 3.93
N CYS A 143 -9.68 17.69 4.31
CA CYS A 143 -10.75 18.24 5.17
C CYS A 143 -10.40 18.25 6.66
N ILE A 144 -9.46 17.41 7.10
CA ILE A 144 -9.13 17.20 8.51
C ILE A 144 -7.87 17.98 8.91
N VAL A 145 -6.92 18.11 8.00
CA VAL A 145 -5.60 18.70 8.26
C VAL A 145 -5.64 20.21 8.08
N GLU A 146 -4.97 20.91 9.00
CA GLU A 146 -4.81 22.35 8.90
C GLU A 146 -4.20 22.78 7.56
N ALA A 147 -4.73 23.82 6.94
CA ALA A 147 -4.25 24.36 5.68
C ALA A 147 -2.73 24.64 5.67
N ARG A 148 -2.18 25.03 6.82
CA ARG A 148 -0.74 25.24 7.01
C ARG A 148 0.08 23.97 6.76
N ALA A 149 -0.37 22.81 7.23
CA ALA A 149 0.35 21.56 7.03
C ALA A 149 0.31 21.10 5.56
N GLN A 150 -0.81 21.35 4.87
CA GLN A 150 -0.92 21.09 3.43
C GLN A 150 0.05 21.97 2.64
N THR A 151 0.15 23.27 2.98
CA THR A 151 1.09 24.20 2.35
C THR A 151 2.54 23.75 2.57
N ILE A 152 2.92 23.39 3.79
CA ILE A 152 4.27 22.91 4.11
C ILE A 152 4.62 21.67 3.27
N THR A 153 3.70 20.70 3.14
CA THR A 153 3.92 19.51 2.32
C THR A 153 4.11 19.86 0.84
N ALA A 154 3.23 20.72 0.30
CA ALA A 154 3.31 21.13 -1.10
C ALA A 154 4.62 21.89 -1.40
N GLU A 155 5.02 22.80 -0.53
CA GLU A 155 6.29 23.54 -0.66
C GLU A 155 7.49 22.59 -0.58
N TRP A 156 7.46 21.64 0.35
CA TRP A 156 8.52 20.65 0.47
C TRP A 156 8.63 19.78 -0.79
N VAL A 157 7.49 19.28 -1.32
CA VAL A 157 7.45 18.51 -2.58
C VAL A 157 8.07 19.34 -3.71
N LYS A 158 7.66 20.59 -3.86
CA LYS A 158 8.15 21.47 -4.92
C LYS A 158 9.66 21.74 -4.84
N GLN A 159 10.23 21.80 -3.63
CA GLN A 159 11.66 22.00 -3.43
C GLN A 159 12.50 20.73 -3.67
N ASN A 160 11.92 19.54 -3.48
CA ASN A 160 12.62 18.27 -3.52
C ASN A 160 12.34 17.43 -4.77
N GLN A 161 11.27 17.77 -5.52
CA GLN A 161 10.98 17.07 -6.77
C GLN A 161 12.05 17.32 -7.83
N ARG A 162 12.27 16.34 -8.66
CA ARG A 162 13.17 16.40 -9.80
C ARG A 162 12.35 16.54 -11.07
N PRO A 163 12.61 17.55 -11.90
CA PRO A 163 11.89 17.72 -13.17
C PRO A 163 12.15 16.52 -14.09
N ALA A 164 11.28 16.31 -15.06
CA ALA A 164 11.53 15.37 -16.14
C ALA A 164 12.88 15.66 -16.78
N ALA A 165 13.65 14.61 -17.12
CA ALA A 165 14.84 14.79 -17.92
C ALA A 165 14.42 15.46 -19.23
N SER A 166 15.03 16.61 -19.55
CA SER A 166 14.85 17.24 -20.85
C SER A 166 15.26 16.24 -21.92
N ALA A 167 14.35 15.93 -22.84
CA ALA A 167 14.61 15.04 -23.97
C ALA A 167 15.66 15.62 -24.92
#